data_f563c2a8f5c338853f972729b4e1544e
#
_entry.id   f563c2a8f5c338853f972729b4e1544e
#
_cell.length_a   1.000
_cell.length_b   1.000
_cell.length_c   1.000
_cell.angle_alpha   90.00
_cell.angle_beta   90.00
_cell.angle_gamma   90.00
#
_symmetry.space_group_name_H-M   'P 1'
#
loop_
_entity.id
_entity.type
_entity.pdbx_description
1 polymer ?
#
loop_
_entity_poly.entity_id
_entity_poly.type
_entity_poly.pdbx_seq_one_letter_code
_entity_poly.pdbx_strand_id
1 'polypeptide(L)'
;MEFLAVTGVEDRLQEKVLETIEKFRAAGIQVWMLTGDKIETAKCIAIATGMNKKTEKVHEIRGDQLPGFLELKNSIEMFDKANKLNTMLMIDGVALAKIFSNPELNQRFFESASGAKSVCVCRCSPT
;
A
#
# COMPACT_ATOMS: atom_id res chain seq x y z
N MET A 1 -35.83 -21.33 -5.61
CA MET A 1 -34.36 -21.15 -5.76
C MET A 1 -33.73 -22.22 -4.91
N GLU A 2 -32.95 -23.13 -5.50
CA GLU A 2 -32.30 -24.25 -4.81
C GLU A 2 -30.82 -23.93 -4.67
N PHE A 3 -30.29 -24.09 -3.44
CA PHE A 3 -28.88 -23.89 -3.17
C PHE A 3 -28.11 -25.16 -3.57
N LEU A 4 -27.18 -25.05 -4.52
CA LEU A 4 -26.46 -26.20 -5.08
C LEU A 4 -25.08 -26.43 -4.43
N ALA A 5 -24.28 -25.40 -4.26
CA ALA A 5 -22.94 -25.52 -3.72
C ALA A 5 -22.34 -24.17 -3.30
N VAL A 6 -21.28 -24.23 -2.51
CA VAL A 6 -20.33 -23.12 -2.26
C VAL A 6 -18.97 -23.55 -2.78
N THR A 7 -18.33 -22.70 -3.57
CA THR A 7 -16.95 -22.91 -4.02
C THR A 7 -16.06 -21.84 -3.41
N GLY A 8 -14.85 -22.21 -3.01
CA GLY A 8 -13.83 -21.30 -2.51
C GLY A 8 -12.53 -21.52 -3.27
N VAL A 9 -11.85 -20.43 -3.58
CA VAL A 9 -10.51 -20.44 -4.19
C VAL A 9 -9.57 -19.76 -3.21
N GLU A 10 -8.48 -20.45 -2.85
CA GLU A 10 -7.40 -19.88 -2.05
C GLU A 10 -6.23 -19.56 -2.96
N ASP A 11 -5.82 -18.30 -2.97
CA ASP A 11 -4.63 -17.88 -3.69
C ASP A 11 -3.39 -18.16 -2.83
N ARG A 12 -2.39 -18.79 -3.42
CA ARG A 12 -1.15 -19.14 -2.73
C ARG A 12 -0.02 -18.25 -3.20
N LEU A 13 0.79 -17.80 -2.26
CA LEU A 13 2.02 -17.10 -2.59
C LEU A 13 2.96 -18.04 -3.36
N GLN A 14 3.64 -17.48 -4.36
CA GLN A 14 4.69 -18.18 -5.07
C GLN A 14 5.81 -18.60 -4.11
N GLU A 15 6.47 -19.70 -4.38
CA GLU A 15 7.60 -20.16 -3.58
C GLU A 15 8.72 -19.10 -3.52
N LYS A 16 9.35 -18.97 -2.37
CA LYS A 16 10.48 -18.06 -2.12
C LYS A 16 10.17 -16.56 -2.20
N VAL A 17 8.90 -16.14 -2.26
CA VAL A 17 8.54 -14.71 -2.29
C VAL A 17 9.15 -13.96 -1.12
N LEU A 18 8.99 -14.46 0.10
CA LEU A 18 9.52 -13.83 1.32
C LEU A 18 11.04 -13.67 1.24
N GLU A 19 11.77 -14.73 0.92
CA GLU A 19 13.23 -14.71 0.79
C GLU A 19 13.68 -13.72 -0.30
N THR A 20 12.96 -13.67 -1.42
CA THR A 20 13.28 -12.76 -2.53
C THR A 20 13.09 -11.29 -2.14
N ILE A 21 11.99 -10.98 -1.46
CA ILE A 21 11.73 -9.61 -0.98
C ILE A 21 12.77 -9.19 0.06
N GLU A 22 13.16 -10.08 0.96
CA GLU A 22 14.22 -9.81 1.93
C GLU A 22 15.56 -9.52 1.24
N LYS A 23 15.93 -10.28 0.20
CA LYS A 23 17.13 -10.04 -0.60
C LYS A 23 17.09 -8.70 -1.33
N PHE A 24 15.96 -8.34 -1.94
CA PHE A 24 15.81 -7.03 -2.58
C PHE A 24 15.99 -5.89 -1.58
N ARG A 25 15.40 -6.01 -0.41
CA ARG A 25 15.55 -5.02 0.65
C ARG A 25 16.99 -4.92 1.15
N ALA A 26 17.67 -6.04 1.34
CA ALA A 26 19.08 -6.08 1.74
C ALA A 26 19.99 -5.42 0.68
N ALA A 27 19.61 -5.51 -0.60
CA ALA A 27 20.28 -4.82 -1.69
C ALA A 27 19.92 -3.34 -1.85
N GLY A 28 19.06 -2.78 -0.97
CA GLY A 28 18.60 -1.40 -1.05
C GLY A 28 17.51 -1.16 -2.11
N ILE A 29 16.92 -2.21 -2.66
CA ILE A 29 15.85 -2.12 -3.66
C ILE A 29 14.51 -1.94 -2.92
N GLN A 30 13.79 -0.89 -3.26
CA GLN A 30 12.44 -0.67 -2.77
C GLN A 30 11.43 -1.58 -3.49
N VAL A 31 10.54 -2.18 -2.72
CA VAL A 31 9.50 -3.05 -3.26
C VAL A 31 8.14 -2.38 -3.08
N TRP A 32 7.44 -2.18 -4.18
CA TRP A 32 6.08 -1.66 -4.20
C TRP A 32 5.11 -2.76 -4.61
N MET A 33 3.96 -2.79 -3.95
CA MET A 33 2.87 -3.71 -4.27
C MET A 33 1.70 -2.92 -4.85
N LEU A 34 1.23 -3.34 -6.03
CA LEU A 34 0.00 -2.83 -6.64
C LEU A 34 -1.01 -3.97 -6.67
N THR A 35 -2.21 -3.73 -6.14
CA THR A 35 -3.26 -4.75 -6.07
C THR A 35 -4.65 -4.16 -6.26
N GLY A 36 -5.55 -4.95 -6.85
CA GLY A 36 -6.99 -4.65 -6.91
C GLY A 36 -7.72 -4.88 -5.58
N ASP A 37 -7.07 -5.50 -4.60
CA ASP A 37 -7.65 -5.86 -3.32
C ASP A 37 -7.92 -4.66 -2.42
N LYS A 38 -8.77 -4.89 -1.42
CA LYS A 38 -9.00 -3.93 -0.33
C LYS A 38 -7.77 -3.81 0.56
N ILE A 39 -7.64 -2.69 1.25
CA ILE A 39 -6.52 -2.41 2.18
C ILE A 39 -6.36 -3.54 3.21
N GLU A 40 -7.45 -4.07 3.74
CA GLU A 40 -7.43 -5.13 4.75
C GLU A 40 -6.77 -6.42 4.21
N THR A 41 -7.15 -6.83 3.01
CA THR A 41 -6.54 -7.98 2.32
C THR A 41 -5.08 -7.72 1.97
N ALA A 42 -4.80 -6.53 1.43
CA ALA A 42 -3.44 -6.11 1.08
C ALA A 42 -2.48 -6.08 2.29
N LYS A 43 -2.98 -5.72 3.49
CA LYS A 43 -2.21 -5.82 4.74
C LYS A 43 -1.81 -7.26 5.05
N CYS A 44 -2.76 -8.20 4.93
CA CYS A 44 -2.46 -9.62 5.16
C CYS A 44 -1.40 -10.12 4.18
N ILE A 45 -1.52 -9.76 2.89
CA ILE A 45 -0.55 -10.11 1.86
C ILE A 45 0.82 -9.47 2.15
N ALA A 46 0.86 -8.20 2.52
CA ALA A 46 2.11 -7.51 2.85
C ALA A 46 2.86 -8.16 4.02
N ILE A 47 2.13 -8.68 5.01
CA ILE A 47 2.73 -9.43 6.12
C ILE A 47 3.21 -10.80 5.64
N ALA A 48 2.39 -11.53 4.89
CA ALA A 48 2.72 -12.87 4.40
C ALA A 48 3.93 -12.86 3.45
N THR A 49 4.11 -11.80 2.66
CA THR A 49 5.25 -11.62 1.74
C THR A 49 6.49 -11.01 2.39
N GLY A 50 6.44 -10.63 3.66
CA GLY A 50 7.56 -9.95 4.34
C GLY A 50 7.75 -8.49 3.96
N MET A 51 6.85 -7.89 3.19
CA MET A 51 6.89 -6.45 2.89
C MET A 51 6.66 -5.59 4.13
N ASN A 52 5.85 -6.08 5.06
CA ASN A 52 5.61 -5.45 6.36
C ASN A 52 5.70 -6.49 7.47
N LYS A 53 6.31 -6.15 8.59
CA LYS A 53 6.31 -6.99 9.79
C LYS A 53 5.14 -6.62 10.68
N LYS A 54 4.58 -7.58 11.45
CA LYS A 54 3.48 -7.32 12.39
C LYS A 54 3.79 -6.21 13.41
N THR A 55 5.06 -5.98 13.70
CA THR A 55 5.54 -4.95 14.63
C THR A 55 5.76 -3.59 13.99
N GLU A 56 5.69 -3.50 12.66
CA GLU A 56 5.91 -2.27 11.92
C GLU A 56 4.59 -1.50 11.75
N LYS A 57 4.70 -0.18 11.72
CA LYS A 57 3.54 0.70 11.55
C LYS A 57 3.06 0.70 10.09
N VAL A 58 1.78 0.95 9.92
CA VAL A 58 1.15 1.19 8.61
C VAL A 58 0.53 2.58 8.65
N HIS A 59 0.88 3.42 7.69
CA HIS A 59 0.22 4.69 7.45
C HIS A 59 -0.74 4.54 6.27
N GLU A 60 -2.02 4.76 6.51
CA GLU A 60 -3.07 4.56 5.51
C GLU A 60 -3.58 5.90 4.99
N ILE A 61 -3.63 6.05 3.68
CA ILE A 61 -4.25 7.16 2.98
C ILE A 61 -5.48 6.61 2.24
N ARG A 62 -6.68 6.87 2.80
CA ARG A 62 -7.94 6.39 2.26
C ARG A 62 -8.74 7.55 1.68
N GLY A 63 -9.13 7.43 0.41
CA GLY A 63 -9.82 8.49 -0.32
C GLY A 63 -11.26 8.74 0.14
N ASP A 64 -11.90 7.78 0.80
CA ASP A 64 -13.21 7.93 1.44
C ASP A 64 -13.15 8.69 2.77
N GLN A 65 -12.04 8.61 3.48
CA GLN A 65 -11.82 9.28 4.77
C GLN A 65 -11.15 10.65 4.60
N LEU A 66 -10.48 10.89 3.48
CA LEU A 66 -9.75 12.13 3.18
C LEU A 66 -10.32 12.78 1.90
N PRO A 67 -11.47 13.48 2.03
CA PRO A 67 -12.21 13.96 0.85
C PRO A 67 -11.53 15.12 0.13
N GLY A 68 -10.80 15.97 0.84
CA GLY A 68 -10.26 17.21 0.32
C GLY A 68 -8.75 17.27 0.17
N PHE A 69 -8.29 18.36 -0.44
CA PHE A 69 -6.86 18.65 -0.66
C PHE A 69 -6.08 18.76 0.66
N LEU A 70 -6.66 19.48 1.63
CA LEU A 70 -5.96 19.77 2.89
C LEU A 70 -5.78 18.50 3.73
N GLU A 71 -6.79 17.65 3.76
CA GLU A 71 -6.73 16.37 4.48
C GLU A 71 -5.68 15.44 3.87
N LEU A 72 -5.62 15.34 2.54
CA LEU A 72 -4.61 14.55 1.85
C LEU A 72 -3.21 15.11 2.08
N LYS A 73 -3.04 16.43 1.99
CA LYS A 73 -1.77 17.10 2.27
C LYS A 73 -1.29 16.84 3.70
N ASN A 74 -2.17 17.02 4.68
CA ASN A 74 -1.86 16.76 6.09
C ASN A 74 -1.49 15.29 6.33
N SER A 75 -2.17 14.34 5.69
CA SER A 75 -1.86 12.93 5.80
C SER A 75 -0.47 12.59 5.24
N ILE A 76 -0.10 13.16 4.11
CA ILE A 76 1.25 13.01 3.54
C ILE A 76 2.31 13.62 4.48
N GLU A 77 2.05 14.80 5.03
CA GLU A 77 2.95 15.44 6.00
C GLU A 77 3.09 14.65 7.30
N MET A 78 2.02 14.03 7.77
CA MET A 78 2.09 13.12 8.93
C MET A 78 2.96 11.91 8.64
N PHE A 79 2.87 11.34 7.44
CA PHE A 79 3.75 10.25 7.02
C PHE A 79 5.20 10.72 6.94
N ASP A 80 5.48 11.93 6.45
CA ASP A 80 6.82 12.51 6.38
C ASP A 80 7.48 12.67 7.76
N LYS A 81 6.67 13.00 8.77
CA LYS A 81 7.12 13.10 10.17
C LYS A 81 7.27 11.74 10.86
N ALA A 82 6.71 10.68 10.27
CA ALA A 82 6.83 9.34 10.81
C ALA A 82 8.22 8.74 10.52
N ASN A 83 8.58 7.70 11.25
CA ASN A 83 9.79 6.93 10.93
C ASN A 83 9.53 6.08 9.67
N LYS A 84 9.87 6.63 8.51
CA LYS A 84 9.67 5.99 7.20
C LYS A 84 10.36 4.63 7.06
N LEU A 85 11.47 4.41 7.77
CA LEU A 85 12.20 3.14 7.76
C LEU A 85 11.46 2.02 8.52
N ASN A 86 10.47 2.38 9.33
CA ASN A 86 9.66 1.43 10.11
C ASN A 86 8.15 1.58 9.86
N THR A 87 7.78 2.26 8.77
CA THR A 87 6.40 2.53 8.44
C THR A 87 6.15 2.19 6.96
N MET A 88 5.19 1.31 6.72
CA MET A 88 4.69 1.04 5.37
C MET A 88 3.64 2.08 5.00
N LEU A 89 3.72 2.61 3.78
CA LEU A 89 2.70 3.49 3.22
C LEU A 89 1.68 2.66 2.44
N MET A 90 0.41 2.79 2.81
CA MET A 90 -0.71 2.19 2.07
C MET A 90 -1.65 3.27 1.57
N ILE A 91 -2.02 3.20 0.31
CA ILE A 91 -2.91 4.16 -0.33
C ILE A 91 -3.94 3.45 -1.19
N ASP A 92 -5.18 3.91 -1.18
CA ASP A 92 -6.19 3.40 -2.11
C ASP A 92 -6.25 4.17 -3.44
N GLY A 93 -6.83 3.54 -4.45
CA GLY A 93 -6.93 4.12 -5.80
C GLY A 93 -7.73 5.43 -5.84
N VAL A 94 -8.69 5.62 -4.92
CA VAL A 94 -9.49 6.86 -4.84
C VAL A 94 -8.62 8.02 -4.36
N ALA A 95 -7.85 7.82 -3.29
CA ALA A 95 -6.90 8.82 -2.81
C ALA A 95 -5.82 9.11 -3.85
N LEU A 96 -5.29 8.07 -4.50
CA LEU A 96 -4.27 8.21 -5.52
C LEU A 96 -4.76 9.04 -6.73
N ALA A 97 -5.98 8.80 -7.21
CA ALA A 97 -6.58 9.58 -8.29
C ALA A 97 -6.72 11.06 -7.92
N LYS A 98 -7.14 11.37 -6.68
CA LYS A 98 -7.21 12.74 -6.18
C LYS A 98 -5.83 13.41 -6.11
N ILE A 99 -4.81 12.66 -5.66
CA ILE A 99 -3.43 13.15 -5.59
C ILE A 99 -2.91 13.45 -7.00
N PHE A 100 -3.11 12.56 -7.96
CA PHE A 100 -2.64 12.74 -9.33
C PHE A 100 -3.34 13.87 -10.08
N SER A 101 -4.58 14.21 -9.70
CA SER A 101 -5.29 15.36 -10.28
C SER A 101 -4.72 16.72 -9.83
N ASN A 102 -3.86 16.75 -8.81
CA ASN A 102 -3.26 17.97 -8.28
C ASN A 102 -1.72 17.92 -8.33
N PRO A 103 -1.06 18.77 -9.12
CA PRO A 103 0.40 18.74 -9.28
C PRO A 103 1.20 18.89 -7.99
N GLU A 104 0.75 19.73 -7.05
CA GLU A 104 1.43 19.92 -5.76
C GLU A 104 1.36 18.65 -4.90
N LEU A 105 0.18 18.02 -4.79
CA LEU A 105 0.02 16.78 -4.06
C LEU A 105 0.79 15.64 -4.70
N ASN A 106 0.79 15.56 -6.03
CA ASN A 106 1.49 14.52 -6.78
C ASN A 106 2.99 14.56 -6.49
N GLN A 107 3.60 15.73 -6.59
CA GLN A 107 5.04 15.89 -6.31
C GLN A 107 5.36 15.50 -4.85
N ARG A 108 4.61 16.02 -3.88
CA ARG A 108 4.82 15.73 -2.46
C ARG A 108 4.63 14.24 -2.14
N PHE A 109 3.59 13.64 -2.69
CA PHE A 109 3.35 12.20 -2.50
C PHE A 109 4.50 11.36 -3.05
N PHE A 110 4.98 11.68 -4.26
CA PHE A 110 6.08 10.95 -4.88
C PHE A 110 7.37 11.06 -4.05
N GLU A 111 7.72 12.24 -3.58
CA GLU A 111 8.88 12.46 -2.71
C GLU A 111 8.75 11.66 -1.40
N SER A 112 7.58 11.69 -0.77
CA SER A 112 7.30 10.93 0.46
C SER A 112 7.35 9.43 0.23
N ALA A 113 6.71 8.94 -0.82
CA ALA A 113 6.64 7.51 -1.15
C ALA A 113 8.01 6.95 -1.54
N SER A 114 8.84 7.74 -2.25
CA SER A 114 10.20 7.36 -2.62
C SER A 114 11.12 7.15 -1.42
N GLY A 115 10.84 7.80 -0.29
CA GLY A 115 11.57 7.59 0.98
C GLY A 115 10.98 6.51 1.87
N ALA A 116 9.84 5.92 1.51
CA ALA A 116 9.17 4.91 2.30
C ALA A 116 9.89 3.56 2.23
N LYS A 117 9.84 2.80 3.31
CA LYS A 117 10.38 1.44 3.36
C LYS A 117 9.73 0.51 2.33
N SER A 118 8.42 0.61 2.23
CA SER A 118 7.58 -0.12 1.27
C SER A 118 6.29 0.66 1.04
N VAL A 119 5.74 0.51 -0.15
CA VAL A 119 4.49 1.15 -0.55
C VAL A 119 3.52 0.09 -1.07
N CYS A 120 2.27 0.19 -0.68
CA CYS A 120 1.19 -0.62 -1.24
C CYS A 120 0.08 0.27 -1.78
N VAL A 121 -0.23 0.09 -3.05
CA VAL A 121 -1.38 0.73 -3.71
C VAL A 121 -2.49 -0.30 -3.83
N CYS A 122 -3.62 0.00 -3.18
CA CYS A 122 -4.78 -0.88 -3.09
C CYS A 122 -5.90 -0.40 -4.02
N ARG A 123 -6.80 -1.30 -4.44
CA ARG A 123 -7.91 -0.97 -5.34
C ARG A 123 -7.46 -0.20 -6.59
N CYS A 124 -6.28 -0.50 -7.07
CA CYS A 124 -5.75 0.03 -8.32
C CYS A 124 -6.10 -0.98 -9.43
N SER A 125 -7.09 -0.64 -10.24
CA SER A 125 -7.44 -1.43 -11.42
C SER A 125 -6.51 -1.04 -12.56
N PRO A 126 -5.95 -1.99 -13.32
CA PRO A 126 -5.34 -1.67 -14.60
C PRO A 126 -6.47 -1.16 -15.52
N THR A 127 -6.36 0.07 -15.93
CA THR A 127 -7.27 0.67 -16.96
C THR A 127 -6.66 0.52 -18.32
#